data_797a9fb39047e88e71b7b13eb0a2d6c9
#
_entry.id   797a9fb39047e88e71b7b13eb0a2d6c9
#
_cell.length_a   1.000
_cell.length_b   1.000
_cell.length_c   1.000
_cell.angle_alpha   90.00
_cell.angle_beta   90.00
_cell.angle_gamma   90.00
#
_symmetry.space_group_name_H-M   'P 1'
#
loop_
_entity.id
_entity.type
_entity.pdbx_description
1 polymer ?
#
loop_
_entity_poly.entity_id
_entity_poly.type
_entity_poly.pdbx_seq_one_letter_code
_entity_poly.pdbx_strand_id
1 'polypeptide(L)'
;VYGSRAANGVILITTKSGLKESKAKVSYNGSYAWSSPVEFYDYMADYSRALTMHMRAAASGNSSTNYRQASAEQWLAMSMVDPILFPNTDQFDEMFRTGAIQNHTVSASGGSDKMNFYTSIGIMDQEGLQIHNDYSRYNMRLNLDYKIHDNVKIGVKTDGTWSERQTPRGSGLETGGLKYVISGVLNQHPETGEYGGSMAYGENTSAGNAIAEYEAYRTNTSRKEFNGNAYIEWEPLKDLKLNVSYALRYYNEFSKTIQNVIKQMNFQTGEVSRTMPDTGDLINNSNYEGHKTLFQGRISYEKEIAKGHHIAAMFNAAEEYWYNRSLYAQRKNRLHNSLEEIDAASPSEQTNSGSSNSEGLRSFIGRLNYTMFDKYLFEFTFRSDGSSRFAKGHQWGFFPSAAIGWRISEEKFFEPLKRTVSNAKFRASYGTLGNNSGVGRYEQKETMSTTNYLSLIHIS
;
A
#
# COMPACT_ATOMS: atom_id res chain seq x y z
N VAL A 1 -8.54 22.61 -12.68
CA VAL A 1 -9.21 22.66 -11.38
C VAL A 1 -8.40 22.01 -10.26
N TYR A 2 -7.37 21.22 -10.57
CA TYR A 2 -6.67 20.39 -9.58
C TYR A 2 -5.38 21.02 -9.04
N GLY A 3 -4.96 22.21 -9.55
CA GLY A 3 -3.95 23.11 -8.99
C GLY A 3 -2.57 22.50 -8.81
N SER A 4 -1.96 22.78 -7.66
CA SER A 4 -0.59 22.43 -7.31
C SER A 4 -0.29 20.92 -7.18
N ARG A 5 -1.27 20.03 -7.38
CA ARG A 5 -1.10 18.57 -7.22
C ARG A 5 -1.54 17.75 -8.44
N ALA A 6 -1.83 18.40 -9.56
CA ALA A 6 -2.43 17.74 -10.72
C ALA A 6 -1.47 17.45 -11.88
N ALA A 7 -0.19 17.76 -11.73
CA ALA A 7 0.80 17.58 -12.79
C ALA A 7 0.88 16.13 -13.31
N ASN A 8 0.58 15.14 -12.45
CA ASN A 8 0.66 13.70 -12.76
C ASN A 8 -0.73 13.05 -13.02
N GLY A 9 -1.78 13.86 -13.22
CA GLY A 9 -3.14 13.37 -13.43
C GLY A 9 -3.96 13.22 -12.15
N VAL A 10 -5.26 12.95 -12.31
CA VAL A 10 -6.24 12.81 -11.21
C VAL A 10 -7.15 11.63 -11.46
N ILE A 11 -7.31 10.78 -10.44
CA ILE A 11 -8.30 9.69 -10.42
C ILE A 11 -9.43 10.10 -9.47
N LEU A 12 -10.64 10.18 -10.00
CA LEU A 12 -11.83 10.48 -9.21
C LEU A 12 -12.58 9.18 -8.88
N ILE A 13 -12.74 8.89 -7.59
CA ILE A 13 -13.50 7.73 -7.10
C ILE A 13 -14.78 8.22 -6.43
N THR A 14 -15.93 7.77 -6.94
CA THR A 14 -17.24 8.02 -6.33
C THR A 14 -17.75 6.75 -5.68
N THR A 15 -18.06 6.82 -4.39
CA THR A 15 -18.58 5.67 -3.63
C THR A 15 -20.09 5.49 -3.89
N LYS A 16 -20.59 4.24 -3.71
CA LYS A 16 -22.01 3.93 -3.80
C LYS A 16 -22.81 4.69 -2.74
N SER A 17 -23.97 5.19 -3.10
CA SER A 17 -24.97 5.80 -2.22
C SER A 17 -26.31 5.10 -2.41
N GLY A 18 -27.22 5.24 -1.45
CA GLY A 18 -28.59 4.74 -1.59
C GLY A 18 -29.34 5.43 -2.74
N LEU A 19 -30.28 4.73 -3.34
CA LEU A 19 -31.19 5.29 -4.34
C LEU A 19 -32.38 5.95 -3.63
N LYS A 20 -32.82 7.11 -4.13
CA LYS A 20 -34.03 7.76 -3.63
C LYS A 20 -35.25 6.87 -3.91
N GLU A 21 -36.23 6.94 -3.01
CA GLU A 21 -37.54 6.26 -3.17
C GLU A 21 -37.42 4.76 -3.54
N SER A 22 -36.44 4.09 -2.98
CA SER A 22 -36.19 2.66 -3.22
C SER A 22 -36.43 1.84 -1.95
N LYS A 23 -37.09 0.68 -2.12
CA LYS A 23 -37.21 -0.32 -1.04
C LYS A 23 -35.81 -0.74 -0.61
N ALA A 24 -35.67 -1.05 0.66
CA ALA A 24 -34.42 -1.58 1.21
C ALA A 24 -34.06 -2.88 0.46
N LYS A 25 -32.83 -2.92 -0.06
CA LYS A 25 -32.26 -4.07 -0.76
C LYS A 25 -31.01 -4.54 -0.02
N VAL A 26 -31.02 -5.81 0.37
CA VAL A 26 -29.83 -6.49 0.91
C VAL A 26 -29.19 -7.27 -0.24
N SER A 27 -27.87 -7.21 -0.31
CA SER A 27 -27.07 -7.93 -1.30
C SER A 27 -25.89 -8.59 -0.63
N TYR A 28 -25.63 -9.82 -0.99
CA TYR A 28 -24.42 -10.55 -0.65
C TYR A 28 -23.61 -10.76 -1.92
N ASN A 29 -22.31 -10.54 -1.80
CA ASN A 29 -21.35 -10.84 -2.84
C ASN A 29 -20.20 -11.63 -2.21
N GLY A 30 -19.98 -12.85 -2.70
CA GLY A 30 -18.92 -13.73 -2.25
C GLY A 30 -18.08 -14.21 -3.42
N SER A 31 -16.79 -14.33 -3.20
CA SER A 31 -15.86 -14.94 -4.14
C SER A 31 -14.84 -15.80 -3.39
N TYR A 32 -14.48 -16.91 -3.99
CA TYR A 32 -13.40 -17.77 -3.55
C TYR A 32 -12.53 -18.07 -4.77
N ALA A 33 -11.23 -17.90 -4.63
CA ALA A 33 -10.27 -18.11 -5.69
C ALA A 33 -9.04 -18.84 -5.15
N TRP A 34 -8.41 -19.65 -5.98
CA TRP A 34 -7.10 -20.23 -5.74
C TRP A 34 -6.08 -19.51 -6.60
N SER A 35 -4.93 -19.24 -6.03
CA SER A 35 -3.80 -18.65 -6.72
C SER A 35 -2.64 -19.60 -6.61
N SER A 36 -2.09 -20.03 -7.73
CA SER A 36 -0.91 -20.90 -7.80
C SER A 36 0.20 -20.17 -8.54
N PRO A 37 1.46 -20.45 -8.24
CA PRO A 37 2.56 -19.96 -9.05
C PRO A 37 2.39 -20.39 -10.51
N VAL A 38 2.66 -19.49 -11.46
CA VAL A 38 2.45 -19.76 -12.88
C VAL A 38 3.62 -20.54 -13.45
N GLU A 39 4.84 -20.20 -13.07
CA GLU A 39 6.07 -20.82 -13.54
C GLU A 39 7.21 -20.54 -12.56
N PHE A 40 8.04 -21.54 -12.33
CA PHE A 40 9.29 -21.42 -11.59
C PHE A 40 10.49 -21.73 -12.49
N TYR A 41 11.66 -21.42 -11.99
CA TYR A 41 12.89 -21.93 -12.56
C TYR A 41 12.91 -23.46 -12.48
N ASP A 42 13.45 -24.13 -13.50
CA ASP A 42 13.74 -25.56 -13.46
C ASP A 42 14.86 -25.81 -12.43
N TYR A 43 14.44 -26.10 -11.20
CA TYR A 43 15.34 -26.26 -10.07
C TYR A 43 15.84 -27.70 -10.00
N MET A 44 17.14 -27.85 -9.85
CA MET A 44 17.77 -29.18 -9.76
C MET A 44 17.68 -29.75 -8.35
N ALA A 45 16.54 -30.38 -8.02
CA ALA A 45 16.32 -31.03 -6.73
C ALA A 45 17.21 -32.26 -6.49
N ASP A 46 17.61 -32.98 -7.55
CA ASP A 46 18.59 -34.09 -7.46
C ASP A 46 19.99 -33.54 -7.19
N TYR A 47 20.43 -33.65 -5.95
CA TYR A 47 21.72 -33.10 -5.52
C TYR A 47 22.92 -33.83 -6.11
N SER A 48 22.88 -35.16 -6.35
CA SER A 48 23.92 -35.89 -7.02
C SER A 48 24.18 -35.32 -8.41
N ARG A 49 23.10 -35.05 -9.15
CA ARG A 49 23.17 -34.46 -10.49
C ARG A 49 23.66 -33.01 -10.41
N ALA A 50 23.19 -32.21 -9.43
CA ALA A 50 23.67 -30.87 -9.21
C ALA A 50 25.19 -30.82 -8.96
N LEU A 51 25.73 -31.67 -8.08
CA LEU A 51 27.15 -31.81 -7.81
C LEU A 51 27.93 -32.12 -9.08
N THR A 52 27.45 -33.10 -9.88
CA THR A 52 28.05 -33.49 -11.13
C THR A 52 28.10 -32.34 -12.14
N MET A 53 27.04 -31.59 -12.24
CA MET A 53 26.97 -30.41 -13.14
C MET A 53 27.93 -29.30 -12.67
N HIS A 54 28.03 -29.01 -11.38
CA HIS A 54 28.98 -28.04 -10.84
C HIS A 54 30.43 -28.43 -11.12
N MET A 55 30.78 -29.70 -10.94
CA MET A 55 32.14 -30.21 -11.28
C MET A 55 32.46 -30.05 -12.75
N ARG A 56 31.51 -30.39 -13.64
CA ARG A 56 31.67 -30.21 -15.09
C ARG A 56 31.82 -28.76 -15.49
N ALA A 57 31.03 -27.88 -14.89
CA ALA A 57 31.11 -26.43 -15.14
C ALA A 57 32.45 -25.86 -14.70
N ALA A 58 32.96 -26.26 -13.52
CA ALA A 58 34.27 -25.85 -13.03
C ALA A 58 35.40 -26.33 -13.95
N ALA A 59 35.35 -27.59 -14.39
CA ALA A 59 36.34 -28.15 -15.31
C ALA A 59 36.34 -27.42 -16.67
N SER A 60 35.15 -27.10 -17.20
CA SER A 60 35.01 -26.38 -18.49
C SER A 60 35.46 -24.91 -18.35
N GLY A 61 35.29 -24.29 -17.21
CA GLY A 61 35.71 -22.90 -16.91
C GLY A 61 37.17 -22.81 -16.43
N ASN A 62 37.91 -23.89 -16.39
CA ASN A 62 39.27 -23.97 -15.84
C ASN A 62 39.38 -23.37 -14.43
N SER A 63 38.37 -23.63 -13.59
CA SER A 63 38.26 -23.18 -12.22
C SER A 63 38.28 -24.36 -11.25
N SER A 64 38.69 -24.11 -10.00
CA SER A 64 38.61 -25.09 -8.91
C SER A 64 37.20 -25.20 -8.36
N THR A 65 36.85 -26.38 -7.86
CA THR A 65 35.61 -26.60 -7.11
C THR A 65 35.89 -27.43 -5.86
N ASN A 66 35.14 -27.21 -4.81
CA ASN A 66 35.19 -28.02 -3.58
C ASN A 66 34.31 -29.28 -3.68
N TYR A 67 33.50 -29.40 -4.72
CA TYR A 67 32.65 -30.60 -4.94
C TYR A 67 33.46 -31.79 -5.37
N ARG A 68 33.10 -32.96 -4.84
CA ARG A 68 33.83 -34.23 -5.08
C ARG A 68 32.95 -35.24 -5.77
N GLN A 69 33.56 -36.04 -6.67
CA GLN A 69 32.89 -37.13 -7.36
C GLN A 69 32.34 -38.17 -6.35
N ALA A 70 33.09 -38.50 -5.31
CA ALA A 70 32.65 -39.41 -4.26
C ALA A 70 31.36 -38.94 -3.54
N SER A 71 31.21 -37.64 -3.34
CA SER A 71 29.99 -37.05 -2.74
C SER A 71 28.79 -37.26 -3.68
N ALA A 72 28.96 -37.04 -4.99
CA ALA A 72 27.88 -37.24 -5.95
C ALA A 72 27.43 -38.70 -6.03
N GLU A 73 28.40 -39.65 -6.05
CA GLU A 73 28.15 -41.08 -6.06
C GLU A 73 27.46 -41.55 -4.76
N GLN A 74 27.85 -41.00 -3.61
CA GLN A 74 27.27 -41.33 -2.33
C GLN A 74 25.81 -40.80 -2.25
N TRP A 75 25.52 -39.57 -2.71
CA TRP A 75 24.16 -39.05 -2.79
C TRP A 75 23.27 -39.88 -3.71
N LEU A 76 23.80 -40.28 -4.87
CA LEU A 76 23.09 -41.14 -5.81
C LEU A 76 22.70 -42.48 -5.17
N ALA A 77 23.60 -43.05 -4.39
CA ALA A 77 23.39 -44.37 -3.75
C ALA A 77 22.47 -44.27 -2.53
N MET A 78 22.54 -43.19 -1.76
CA MET A 78 21.97 -43.13 -0.42
C MET A 78 20.70 -42.26 -0.31
N SER A 79 20.43 -41.37 -1.25
CA SER A 79 19.31 -40.42 -1.14
C SER A 79 17.91 -41.09 -1.02
N MET A 80 17.75 -42.29 -1.57
CA MET A 80 16.52 -43.07 -1.43
C MET A 80 16.51 -43.98 -0.18
N VAL A 81 17.67 -44.21 0.43
CA VAL A 81 17.84 -45.09 1.60
C VAL A 81 17.73 -44.26 2.90
N ASP A 82 18.39 -43.12 2.89
CA ASP A 82 18.39 -42.19 4.05
C ASP A 82 18.26 -40.73 3.55
N PRO A 83 17.03 -40.27 3.32
CA PRO A 83 16.78 -38.93 2.83
C PRO A 83 17.05 -37.84 3.86
N ILE A 84 17.26 -38.18 5.14
CA ILE A 84 17.63 -37.21 6.18
C ILE A 84 19.12 -36.86 6.06
N LEU A 85 19.99 -37.87 5.92
CA LEU A 85 21.42 -37.66 5.78
C LEU A 85 21.84 -37.29 4.34
N PHE A 86 21.04 -37.69 3.33
CA PHE A 86 21.29 -37.42 1.91
C PHE A 86 20.06 -36.81 1.22
N PRO A 87 19.64 -35.62 1.62
CA PRO A 87 18.40 -35.03 1.13
C PRO A 87 18.52 -34.58 -0.34
N ASN A 88 17.37 -34.64 -1.01
CA ASN A 88 17.09 -34.03 -2.31
C ASN A 88 15.90 -33.11 -2.15
N THR A 89 16.15 -31.87 -1.71
CA THR A 89 15.12 -30.94 -1.36
C THR A 89 14.80 -29.99 -2.50
N ASP A 90 13.56 -29.94 -2.95
CA ASP A 90 13.08 -28.87 -3.82
C ASP A 90 12.71 -27.65 -2.97
N GLN A 91 13.59 -26.66 -2.98
CA GLN A 91 13.41 -25.45 -2.16
C GLN A 91 12.22 -24.59 -2.61
N PHE A 92 11.81 -24.73 -3.88
CA PHE A 92 10.64 -24.00 -4.38
C PHE A 92 9.34 -24.66 -3.93
N ASP A 93 9.25 -25.98 -4.00
CA ASP A 93 8.07 -26.71 -3.53
C ASP A 93 7.83 -26.51 -2.03
N GLU A 94 8.89 -26.43 -1.23
CA GLU A 94 8.80 -26.19 0.20
C GLU A 94 8.40 -24.74 0.56
N MET A 95 8.83 -23.77 -0.25
CA MET A 95 8.60 -22.34 0.01
C MET A 95 7.25 -21.86 -0.53
N PHE A 96 6.78 -22.43 -1.63
CA PHE A 96 5.60 -21.95 -2.32
C PHE A 96 4.43 -22.93 -2.19
N ARG A 97 3.24 -22.38 -2.17
CA ARG A 97 1.97 -23.11 -2.06
C ARG A 97 0.91 -22.53 -2.98
N THR A 98 -0.15 -23.28 -3.20
CA THR A 98 -1.39 -22.72 -3.71
C THR A 98 -2.09 -22.00 -2.57
N GLY A 99 -2.27 -20.68 -2.70
CA GLY A 99 -2.95 -19.85 -1.72
C GLY A 99 -4.43 -19.71 -2.04
N ALA A 100 -5.26 -19.60 -1.01
CA ALA A 100 -6.68 -19.30 -1.12
C ALA A 100 -6.94 -17.81 -0.92
N ILE A 101 -7.87 -17.25 -1.68
CA ILE A 101 -8.35 -15.87 -1.52
C ILE A 101 -9.86 -15.92 -1.41
N GLN A 102 -10.42 -15.43 -0.31
CA GLN A 102 -11.85 -15.33 -0.11
C GLN A 102 -12.26 -13.88 0.19
N ASN A 103 -13.36 -13.47 -0.44
CA ASN A 103 -13.99 -12.19 -0.20
C ASN A 103 -15.47 -12.38 0.03
N HIS A 104 -15.99 -11.78 1.08
CA HIS A 104 -17.40 -11.80 1.43
C HIS A 104 -17.86 -10.39 1.79
N THR A 105 -18.89 -9.89 1.11
CA THR A 105 -19.45 -8.57 1.38
C THR A 105 -20.96 -8.66 1.47
N VAL A 106 -21.49 -8.21 2.59
CA VAL A 106 -22.92 -7.96 2.77
C VAL A 106 -23.15 -6.46 2.69
N SER A 107 -24.12 -6.05 1.92
CA SER A 107 -24.51 -4.64 1.81
C SER A 107 -26.00 -4.46 1.86
N ALA A 108 -26.45 -3.35 2.45
CA ALA A 108 -27.83 -2.92 2.42
C ALA A 108 -27.91 -1.49 1.92
N SER A 109 -28.87 -1.21 1.07
CA SER A 109 -29.13 0.12 0.54
C SER A 109 -30.64 0.35 0.37
N GLY A 110 -31.06 1.58 0.54
CA GLY A 110 -32.45 1.96 0.37
C GLY A 110 -32.63 3.46 0.56
N GLY A 111 -33.87 3.89 0.38
CA GLY A 111 -34.18 5.31 0.61
C GLY A 111 -35.65 5.62 0.51
N SER A 112 -36.01 6.73 1.13
CA SER A 112 -37.30 7.40 1.02
C SER A 112 -37.10 8.75 0.33
N ASP A 113 -38.15 9.55 0.29
CA ASP A 113 -38.11 10.96 -0.11
C ASP A 113 -37.17 11.81 0.77
N LYS A 114 -36.98 11.41 2.04
CA LYS A 114 -36.19 12.14 3.02
C LYS A 114 -34.84 11.54 3.36
N MET A 115 -34.65 10.24 3.17
CA MET A 115 -33.45 9.54 3.62
C MET A 115 -32.94 8.56 2.57
N ASN A 116 -31.63 8.57 2.32
CA ASN A 116 -30.94 7.57 1.54
C ASN A 116 -29.83 6.98 2.35
N PHE A 117 -29.67 5.67 2.31
CA PHE A 117 -28.59 5.01 3.03
C PHE A 117 -27.94 3.91 2.17
N TYR A 118 -26.69 3.72 2.40
CA TYR A 118 -25.91 2.55 1.98
C TYR A 118 -25.01 2.12 3.14
N THR A 119 -25.06 0.85 3.47
CA THR A 119 -24.14 0.26 4.45
C THR A 119 -23.57 -1.04 3.91
N SER A 120 -22.35 -1.38 4.27
CA SER A 120 -21.75 -2.65 3.94
C SER A 120 -20.72 -3.09 4.97
N ILE A 121 -20.60 -4.40 5.14
CA ILE A 121 -19.54 -5.07 5.90
C ILE A 121 -18.88 -6.05 4.95
N GLY A 122 -17.56 -6.05 4.92
CA GLY A 122 -16.77 -6.94 4.09
C GLY A 122 -15.64 -7.58 4.86
N ILE A 123 -15.35 -8.82 4.52
CA ILE A 123 -14.23 -9.62 5.04
C ILE A 123 -13.45 -10.11 3.82
N MET A 124 -12.15 -9.98 3.88
CA MET A 124 -11.21 -10.57 2.92
C MET A 124 -10.16 -11.34 3.71
N ASP A 125 -9.87 -12.55 3.26
CA ASP A 125 -8.80 -13.36 3.77
C ASP A 125 -8.00 -13.93 2.60
N GLN A 126 -6.69 -13.80 2.66
CA GLN A 126 -5.77 -14.17 1.59
C GLN A 126 -4.56 -14.88 2.16
N GLU A 127 -4.39 -16.12 1.76
CA GLU A 127 -3.15 -16.86 1.91
C GLU A 127 -2.21 -16.48 0.75
N GLY A 128 -0.99 -16.08 1.08
CA GLY A 128 0.03 -15.79 0.09
C GLY A 128 0.58 -17.05 -0.58
N LEU A 129 1.17 -16.89 -1.75
CA LEU A 129 1.84 -17.98 -2.47
C LEU A 129 3.09 -18.47 -1.74
N GLN A 130 3.76 -17.60 -1.00
CA GLN A 130 4.83 -17.99 -0.09
C GLN A 130 4.27 -18.28 1.29
N ILE A 131 4.85 -19.25 1.99
CA ILE A 131 4.48 -19.54 3.39
C ILE A 131 4.65 -18.29 4.26
N HIS A 132 3.83 -18.14 5.31
CA HIS A 132 3.86 -17.00 6.25
C HIS A 132 3.70 -15.60 5.61
N ASN A 133 3.09 -15.53 4.45
CA ASN A 133 2.76 -14.26 3.80
C ASN A 133 1.25 -14.15 3.65
N ASP A 134 0.57 -13.79 4.73
CA ASP A 134 -0.88 -13.82 4.82
C ASP A 134 -1.44 -12.41 5.05
N TYR A 135 -2.66 -12.19 4.58
CA TYR A 135 -3.34 -10.91 4.70
C TYR A 135 -4.83 -11.11 5.00
N SER A 136 -5.32 -10.45 6.05
CA SER A 136 -6.74 -10.36 6.33
C SER A 136 -7.20 -8.90 6.41
N ARG A 137 -8.46 -8.65 6.03
CA ARG A 137 -9.05 -7.32 6.06
C ARG A 137 -10.53 -7.35 6.38
N TYR A 138 -10.92 -6.53 7.33
CA TYR A 138 -12.30 -6.22 7.68
C TYR A 138 -12.59 -4.78 7.29
N ASN A 139 -13.69 -4.56 6.61
CA ASN A 139 -14.11 -3.22 6.23
C ASN A 139 -15.59 -3.00 6.49
N MET A 140 -15.91 -1.79 6.93
CA MET A 140 -17.27 -1.34 7.18
C MET A 140 -17.48 0.00 6.48
N ARG A 141 -18.67 0.21 5.92
CA ARG A 141 -19.05 1.48 5.31
C ARG A 141 -20.47 1.88 5.71
N LEU A 142 -20.66 3.17 5.94
CA LEU A 142 -21.96 3.78 6.14
C LEU A 142 -22.01 5.12 5.40
N ASN A 143 -22.96 5.23 4.46
CA ASN A 143 -23.30 6.46 3.79
C ASN A 143 -24.77 6.76 4.08
N LEU A 144 -25.04 7.93 4.63
CA LEU A 144 -26.36 8.37 5.00
C LEU A 144 -26.55 9.82 4.52
N ASP A 145 -27.61 10.07 3.77
CA ASP A 145 -28.09 11.40 3.42
C ASP A 145 -29.49 11.57 3.98
N TYR A 146 -29.73 12.67 4.68
CA TYR A 146 -31.01 12.99 5.30
C TYR A 146 -31.45 14.41 4.97
N LYS A 147 -32.66 14.55 4.46
CA LYS A 147 -33.30 15.81 4.14
C LYS A 147 -34.09 16.30 5.35
N ILE A 148 -33.50 17.23 6.12
CA ILE A 148 -34.11 17.80 7.33
C ILE A 148 -35.29 18.68 6.95
N HIS A 149 -35.12 19.48 5.90
CA HIS A 149 -36.10 20.37 5.31
C HIS A 149 -36.00 20.33 3.79
N ASP A 150 -36.96 20.85 3.07
CA ASP A 150 -36.96 20.79 1.60
C ASP A 150 -35.72 21.43 0.97
N ASN A 151 -35.15 22.41 1.63
CA ASN A 151 -33.96 23.13 1.20
C ASN A 151 -32.71 22.84 2.07
N VAL A 152 -32.76 21.89 3.03
CA VAL A 152 -31.63 21.55 3.90
C VAL A 152 -31.42 20.05 3.91
N LYS A 153 -30.22 19.63 3.50
CA LYS A 153 -29.77 18.24 3.54
C LYS A 153 -28.48 18.12 4.38
N ILE A 154 -28.43 17.12 5.21
CA ILE A 154 -27.21 16.69 5.90
C ILE A 154 -26.79 15.31 5.36
N GLY A 155 -25.51 15.04 5.43
CA GLY A 155 -25.01 13.73 5.07
C GLY A 155 -23.76 13.35 5.84
N VAL A 156 -23.60 12.03 6.03
CA VAL A 156 -22.43 11.42 6.63
C VAL A 156 -22.00 10.27 5.72
N LYS A 157 -20.70 10.23 5.41
CA LYS A 157 -20.08 9.15 4.65
C LYS A 157 -18.87 8.68 5.41
N THR A 158 -18.88 7.42 5.83
CA THR A 158 -17.79 6.86 6.64
C THR A 158 -17.39 5.49 6.11
N ASP A 159 -16.13 5.20 6.21
CA ASP A 159 -15.61 3.84 6.10
C ASP A 159 -14.51 3.60 7.13
N GLY A 160 -14.48 2.38 7.65
CA GLY A 160 -13.46 1.86 8.53
C GLY A 160 -12.84 0.62 7.92
N THR A 161 -11.53 0.48 8.08
CA THR A 161 -10.77 -0.70 7.65
C THR A 161 -9.85 -1.13 8.78
N TRP A 162 -9.86 -2.41 9.08
CA TRP A 162 -8.85 -3.06 9.89
C TRP A 162 -8.23 -4.18 9.07
N SER A 163 -6.91 -4.17 8.94
CA SER A 163 -6.20 -5.22 8.23
C SER A 163 -5.00 -5.71 9.04
N GLU A 164 -4.73 -6.98 8.90
CA GLU A 164 -3.57 -7.64 9.45
C GLU A 164 -2.79 -8.29 8.33
N ARG A 165 -1.48 -8.16 8.40
CA ARG A 165 -0.57 -8.72 7.44
C ARG A 165 0.59 -9.36 8.16
N GLN A 166 0.82 -10.62 7.85
CA GLN A 166 2.05 -11.30 8.20
C GLN A 166 2.97 -11.31 6.99
N THR A 167 4.22 -10.94 7.19
CA THR A 167 5.25 -11.03 6.17
C THR A 167 6.48 -11.67 6.77
N PRO A 168 7.10 -12.61 6.06
CA PRO A 168 8.42 -13.13 6.43
C PRO A 168 9.49 -12.05 6.19
N ARG A 169 10.74 -12.40 6.34
CA ARG A 169 11.86 -11.50 6.06
C ARG A 169 11.67 -10.83 4.70
N GLY A 170 11.79 -9.49 4.68
CA GLY A 170 11.62 -8.73 3.46
C GLY A 170 12.55 -9.22 2.34
N SER A 171 12.11 -9.03 1.13
CA SER A 171 12.69 -9.21 -0.22
C SER A 171 13.95 -10.08 -0.44
N GLY A 172 14.64 -10.55 0.60
CA GLY A 172 15.89 -11.30 0.46
C GLY A 172 15.71 -12.77 0.03
N LEU A 173 14.50 -13.31 0.14
CA LEU A 173 14.10 -14.61 -0.41
C LEU A 173 13.19 -14.45 -1.62
N GLU A 174 13.30 -13.35 -2.33
CA GLU A 174 12.82 -13.28 -3.69
C GLU A 174 13.34 -14.51 -4.44
N THR A 175 12.55 -14.98 -5.39
CA THR A 175 12.89 -16.15 -6.25
C THR A 175 14.35 -16.16 -6.72
N GLY A 176 15.00 -14.99 -6.78
CA GLY A 176 16.41 -14.80 -7.05
C GLY A 176 17.36 -15.42 -6.02
N GLY A 177 17.02 -15.39 -4.73
CA GLY A 177 17.83 -15.99 -3.65
C GLY A 177 17.70 -17.50 -3.59
N LEU A 178 16.49 -18.04 -3.76
CA LEU A 178 16.22 -19.47 -3.70
C LEU A 178 16.99 -20.29 -4.74
N LYS A 179 17.22 -19.75 -5.94
CA LYS A 179 17.98 -20.43 -6.99
C LYS A 179 19.43 -20.75 -6.64
N TYR A 180 19.99 -20.13 -5.59
CA TYR A 180 21.34 -20.37 -5.11
C TYR A 180 21.40 -21.33 -3.91
N VAL A 181 20.25 -21.68 -3.34
CA VAL A 181 20.19 -22.66 -2.26
C VAL A 181 20.37 -24.07 -2.86
N ILE A 182 21.22 -24.86 -2.26
CA ILE A 182 21.48 -26.21 -2.75
C ILE A 182 20.43 -27.21 -2.30
N SER A 183 20.12 -28.19 -3.15
CA SER A 183 19.14 -29.25 -2.83
C SER A 183 19.64 -30.26 -1.80
N GLY A 184 20.94 -30.29 -1.51
CA GLY A 184 21.55 -31.17 -0.51
C GLY A 184 21.38 -30.73 0.93
N VAL A 185 20.48 -29.79 1.21
CA VAL A 185 20.13 -29.31 2.57
C VAL A 185 18.70 -29.73 2.88
N LEU A 186 18.51 -30.51 3.95
CA LEU A 186 17.19 -30.81 4.49
C LEU A 186 16.63 -29.55 5.18
N ASN A 187 15.43 -29.13 4.81
CA ASN A 187 14.84 -27.94 5.42
C ASN A 187 14.58 -28.12 6.91
N GLN A 188 13.90 -29.20 7.30
CA GLN A 188 13.60 -29.48 8.68
C GLN A 188 13.55 -31.01 8.92
N HIS A 189 14.13 -31.46 10.03
CA HIS A 189 14.06 -32.86 10.43
C HIS A 189 12.63 -33.23 10.85
N PRO A 190 12.01 -34.27 10.25
CA PRO A 190 10.60 -34.56 10.46
C PRO A 190 10.23 -34.97 11.90
N GLU A 191 11.18 -35.54 12.65
CA GLU A 191 10.94 -36.01 14.02
C GLU A 191 11.38 -34.98 15.08
N THR A 192 12.57 -34.34 14.90
CA THR A 192 13.12 -33.42 15.91
C THR A 192 12.70 -31.99 15.69
N GLY A 193 12.28 -31.62 14.48
CA GLY A 193 11.97 -30.24 14.11
C GLY A 193 13.20 -29.35 13.94
N GLU A 194 14.41 -29.91 14.01
CA GLU A 194 15.67 -29.16 13.82
C GLU A 194 15.86 -28.79 12.35
N TYR A 195 16.39 -27.59 12.10
CA TYR A 195 16.68 -27.13 10.74
C TYR A 195 18.00 -27.70 10.25
N GLY A 196 18.01 -28.22 9.04
CA GLY A 196 19.24 -28.68 8.40
C GLY A 196 20.12 -27.54 7.91
N GLY A 197 21.39 -27.78 7.87
CA GLY A 197 22.40 -26.93 7.30
C GLY A 197 23.26 -27.68 6.30
N SER A 198 24.36 -27.07 5.80
CA SER A 198 25.23 -27.71 4.84
C SER A 198 25.91 -28.93 5.43
N MET A 199 26.03 -29.96 4.61
CA MET A 199 26.61 -31.24 4.98
C MET A 199 28.16 -31.26 4.77
N ALA A 200 28.83 -32.18 5.43
CA ALA A 200 30.27 -32.13 5.73
C ALA A 200 31.24 -32.50 4.62
N TYR A 201 30.88 -32.54 3.34
CA TYR A 201 31.80 -33.04 2.32
C TYR A 201 32.62 -31.97 1.58
N GLY A 202 33.06 -30.93 2.26
CA GLY A 202 33.87 -29.86 1.66
C GLY A 202 33.08 -28.94 0.74
N GLU A 203 31.80 -28.99 0.85
CA GLU A 203 30.87 -28.08 0.18
C GLU A 203 30.87 -26.70 0.80
N ASN A 204 30.37 -25.75 0.05
CA ASN A 204 30.29 -24.40 0.52
C ASN A 204 29.47 -24.34 1.82
N THR A 205 30.16 -24.13 2.95
CA THR A 205 29.55 -24.01 4.29
C THR A 205 28.60 -22.82 4.42
N SER A 206 28.53 -21.97 3.42
CA SER A 206 27.60 -20.84 3.36
C SER A 206 26.23 -21.18 2.75
N ALA A 207 26.04 -22.44 2.31
CA ALA A 207 24.73 -22.87 1.83
C ALA A 207 23.72 -22.79 2.98
N GLY A 208 22.77 -21.88 2.85
CA GLY A 208 21.75 -21.64 3.84
C GLY A 208 20.55 -22.57 3.65
N ASN A 209 19.76 -22.68 4.68
CA ASN A 209 18.43 -23.26 4.65
C ASN A 209 17.40 -22.16 4.46
N ALA A 210 16.73 -22.15 3.31
CA ALA A 210 15.77 -21.09 2.99
C ALA A 210 14.58 -21.04 3.94
N ILE A 211 14.09 -22.21 4.36
CA ILE A 211 12.98 -22.30 5.31
C ILE A 211 13.41 -21.78 6.68
N ALA A 212 14.58 -22.18 7.17
CA ALA A 212 15.11 -21.66 8.44
C ALA A 212 15.28 -20.14 8.43
N GLU A 213 15.74 -19.55 7.32
CA GLU A 213 15.85 -18.11 7.17
C GLU A 213 14.48 -17.42 7.19
N TYR A 214 13.48 -18.06 6.63
CA TYR A 214 12.12 -17.58 6.57
C TYR A 214 11.44 -17.62 7.94
N GLU A 215 11.60 -18.73 8.67
CA GLU A 215 11.06 -18.93 10.02
C GLU A 215 11.75 -18.06 11.07
N ALA A 216 13.04 -17.75 10.86
CA ALA A 216 13.77 -16.89 11.75
C ALA A 216 13.21 -15.47 11.84
N TYR A 217 12.47 -15.02 10.84
CA TYR A 217 12.06 -13.63 10.73
C TYR A 217 10.58 -13.48 10.41
N ARG A 218 9.84 -12.80 11.28
CA ARG A 218 8.42 -12.56 11.11
C ARG A 218 8.07 -11.10 11.42
N THR A 219 7.32 -10.47 10.53
CA THR A 219 6.72 -9.16 10.78
C THR A 219 5.20 -9.26 10.72
N ASN A 220 4.55 -8.92 11.82
CA ASN A 220 3.11 -8.78 11.90
C ASN A 220 2.76 -7.29 11.90
N THR A 221 1.96 -6.87 10.94
CA THR A 221 1.50 -5.49 10.79
C THR A 221 -0.01 -5.42 10.92
N SER A 222 -0.48 -4.66 11.91
CA SER A 222 -1.89 -4.32 12.08
C SER A 222 -2.12 -2.88 11.67
N ARG A 223 -3.04 -2.65 10.72
CA ARG A 223 -3.40 -1.31 10.25
C ARG A 223 -4.87 -1.04 10.45
N LYS A 224 -5.17 0.06 11.11
CA LYS A 224 -6.51 0.58 11.33
C LYS A 224 -6.65 1.92 10.62
N GLU A 225 -7.70 2.06 9.82
CA GLU A 225 -7.98 3.28 9.09
C GLU A 225 -9.46 3.65 9.22
N PHE A 226 -9.73 4.91 9.46
CA PHE A 226 -11.07 5.48 9.48
C PHE A 226 -11.11 6.70 8.56
N ASN A 227 -12.08 6.72 7.67
CA ASN A 227 -12.41 7.86 6.83
C ASN A 227 -13.83 8.31 7.14
N GLY A 228 -14.00 9.58 7.43
CA GLY A 228 -15.30 10.19 7.70
C GLY A 228 -15.44 11.50 6.95
N ASN A 229 -16.65 11.76 6.44
CA ASN A 229 -17.02 13.02 5.84
C ASN A 229 -18.45 13.36 6.28
N ALA A 230 -18.62 14.48 6.98
CA ALA A 230 -19.92 15.04 7.31
C ALA A 230 -20.14 16.33 6.53
N TYR A 231 -21.33 16.55 6.05
CA TYR A 231 -21.66 17.76 5.30
C TYR A 231 -23.09 18.25 5.53
N ILE A 232 -23.26 19.54 5.29
CA ILE A 232 -24.56 20.23 5.23
C ILE A 232 -24.64 20.88 3.84
N GLU A 233 -25.77 20.70 3.17
CA GLU A 233 -26.15 21.38 1.95
C GLU A 233 -27.43 22.18 2.20
N TRP A 234 -27.39 23.45 1.89
CA TRP A 234 -28.50 24.38 2.07
C TRP A 234 -28.76 25.16 0.79
N GLU A 235 -30.02 25.19 0.36
CA GLU A 235 -30.51 25.97 -0.77
C GLU A 235 -31.34 27.16 -0.26
N PRO A 236 -30.70 28.27 0.16
CA PRO A 236 -31.41 29.44 0.71
C PRO A 236 -32.32 30.12 -0.31
N LEU A 237 -31.94 30.07 -1.58
CA LEU A 237 -32.68 30.62 -2.71
C LEU A 237 -32.68 29.58 -3.84
N LYS A 238 -33.69 29.66 -4.72
CA LYS A 238 -33.69 28.85 -5.94
C LYS A 238 -32.39 29.08 -6.71
N ASP A 239 -31.81 28.01 -7.21
CA ASP A 239 -30.58 28.01 -8.02
C ASP A 239 -29.29 28.33 -7.25
N LEU A 240 -29.35 28.64 -5.92
CA LEU A 240 -28.19 28.92 -5.07
C LEU A 240 -28.01 27.81 -4.03
N LYS A 241 -26.86 27.13 -4.05
CA LYS A 241 -26.49 26.07 -3.11
C LYS A 241 -25.26 26.44 -2.30
N LEU A 242 -25.37 26.28 -0.99
CA LEU A 242 -24.25 26.36 -0.04
C LEU A 242 -23.96 24.96 0.48
N ASN A 243 -22.69 24.56 0.47
CA ASN A 243 -22.26 23.29 1.02
C ASN A 243 -21.06 23.51 1.93
N VAL A 244 -21.16 23.02 3.15
CA VAL A 244 -20.07 22.99 4.12
C VAL A 244 -19.80 21.56 4.48
N SER A 245 -18.54 21.13 4.45
CA SER A 245 -18.16 19.78 4.80
C SER A 245 -16.86 19.72 5.57
N TYR A 246 -16.78 18.70 6.42
CA TYR A 246 -15.58 18.33 7.16
C TYR A 246 -15.27 16.86 6.94
N ALA A 247 -14.06 16.58 6.45
CA ALA A 247 -13.57 15.23 6.27
C ALA A 247 -12.38 14.98 7.19
N LEU A 248 -12.35 13.78 7.75
CA LEU A 248 -11.27 13.25 8.58
C LEU A 248 -10.84 11.90 8.01
N ARG A 249 -9.55 11.73 7.80
CA ARG A 249 -8.90 10.43 7.64
C ARG A 249 -7.96 10.25 8.83
N TYR A 250 -8.13 9.17 9.57
CA TYR A 250 -7.23 8.73 10.64
C TYR A 250 -6.68 7.36 10.29
N TYR A 251 -5.42 7.13 10.56
CA TYR A 251 -4.82 5.80 10.44
C TYR A 251 -3.78 5.58 11.53
N ASN A 252 -3.67 4.32 11.91
CA ASN A 252 -2.64 3.82 12.80
C ASN A 252 -2.15 2.48 12.23
N GLU A 253 -0.85 2.34 12.11
CA GLU A 253 -0.17 1.13 11.68
C GLU A 253 0.85 0.74 12.74
N PHE A 254 0.68 -0.43 13.30
CA PHE A 254 1.59 -1.02 14.26
C PHE A 254 2.23 -2.25 13.65
N SER A 255 3.56 -2.29 13.63
CA SER A 255 4.32 -3.43 13.14
C SER A 255 5.21 -3.97 14.24
N LYS A 256 5.12 -5.27 14.48
CA LYS A 256 6.00 -6.03 15.37
C LYS A 256 6.85 -6.96 14.52
N THR A 257 8.16 -6.79 14.58
CA THR A 257 9.11 -7.68 13.93
C THR A 257 9.87 -8.48 14.96
N ILE A 258 9.91 -9.78 14.75
CA ILE A 258 10.63 -10.74 15.57
C ILE A 258 11.67 -11.42 14.70
N GLN A 259 12.90 -11.47 15.17
CA GLN A 259 13.98 -12.23 14.58
C GLN A 259 14.48 -13.22 15.63
N ASN A 260 14.35 -14.50 15.34
CA ASN A 260 14.80 -15.59 16.18
C ASN A 260 16.21 -16.03 15.75
N VAL A 261 17.00 -16.49 16.70
CA VAL A 261 18.24 -17.20 16.38
C VAL A 261 17.90 -18.66 16.12
N ILE A 262 18.25 -19.15 14.95
CA ILE A 262 18.05 -20.53 14.53
C ILE A 262 19.41 -21.18 14.32
N LYS A 263 19.57 -22.40 14.84
CA LYS A 263 20.71 -23.28 14.58
C LYS A 263 20.35 -24.20 13.42
N GLN A 264 21.27 -24.32 12.48
CA GLN A 264 21.19 -25.26 11.38
C GLN A 264 22.16 -26.40 11.66
N MET A 265 21.66 -27.63 11.59
CA MET A 265 22.40 -28.83 11.97
C MET A 265 22.99 -29.53 10.74
N ASN A 266 24.20 -30.01 10.88
CA ASN A 266 24.72 -31.02 9.99
C ASN A 266 24.30 -32.38 10.58
N PHE A 267 23.31 -33.03 9.97
CA PHE A 267 22.77 -34.29 10.47
C PHE A 267 23.73 -35.47 10.30
N GLN A 268 24.76 -35.36 9.46
CA GLN A 268 25.76 -36.40 9.32
C GLN A 268 26.79 -36.42 10.46
N THR A 269 27.13 -35.23 10.99
CA THR A 269 28.08 -35.11 12.11
C THR A 269 27.44 -34.89 13.45
N GLY A 270 26.16 -34.47 13.47
CA GLY A 270 25.45 -34.06 14.68
C GLY A 270 25.87 -32.67 15.22
N GLU A 271 26.65 -31.91 14.45
CA GLU A 271 27.17 -30.60 14.86
C GLU A 271 26.34 -29.45 14.26
N VAL A 272 26.39 -28.30 14.94
CA VAL A 272 25.82 -27.06 14.40
C VAL A 272 26.69 -26.58 13.24
N SER A 273 26.17 -26.60 12.03
CA SER A 273 26.87 -26.11 10.83
C SER A 273 26.82 -24.59 10.72
N ARG A 274 25.72 -23.97 11.18
CA ARG A 274 25.53 -22.53 11.13
C ARG A 274 24.53 -22.08 12.20
N THR A 275 24.79 -20.91 12.75
CA THR A 275 23.79 -20.18 13.56
C THR A 275 23.42 -18.90 12.82
N MET A 276 22.13 -18.61 12.69
CA MET A 276 21.68 -17.46 11.95
C MET A 276 20.48 -16.78 12.64
N PRO A 277 20.33 -15.47 12.48
CA PRO A 277 21.29 -14.55 11.87
C PRO A 277 22.48 -14.30 12.79
N ASP A 278 23.64 -13.99 12.22
CA ASP A 278 24.87 -13.69 12.98
C ASP A 278 24.73 -12.45 13.87
N THR A 279 23.76 -11.60 13.58
CA THR A 279 23.45 -10.37 14.35
C THR A 279 22.70 -10.64 15.66
N GLY A 280 22.40 -11.90 15.96
CA GLY A 280 21.60 -12.31 17.12
C GLY A 280 20.09 -12.13 16.91
N ASP A 281 19.34 -12.40 17.98
CA ASP A 281 17.90 -12.17 17.98
C ASP A 281 17.57 -10.69 18.15
N LEU A 282 16.40 -10.30 17.70
CA LEU A 282 15.84 -8.98 17.99
C LEU A 282 14.32 -9.01 18.05
N ILE A 283 13.80 -8.03 18.76
CA ILE A 283 12.40 -7.64 18.67
C ILE A 283 12.33 -6.13 18.41
N ASN A 284 11.53 -5.72 17.44
CA ASN A 284 11.23 -4.33 17.27
C ASN A 284 9.73 -4.08 17.15
N ASN A 285 9.31 -2.93 17.66
CA ASN A 285 7.97 -2.39 17.50
C ASN A 285 8.06 -1.04 16.78
N SER A 286 7.30 -0.86 15.73
CA SER A 286 7.13 0.42 15.09
C SER A 286 5.65 0.82 15.08
N ASN A 287 5.38 2.08 15.40
CA ASN A 287 4.06 2.66 15.29
C ASN A 287 4.10 3.86 14.38
N TYR A 288 3.24 3.85 13.38
CA TYR A 288 3.04 4.96 12.45
C TYR A 288 1.57 5.38 12.49
N GLU A 289 1.32 6.60 12.97
CA GLU A 289 -0.03 7.13 13.07
C GLU A 289 -0.13 8.49 12.39
N GLY A 290 -1.31 8.82 11.95
CA GLY A 290 -1.54 10.13 11.39
C GLY A 290 -3.00 10.43 11.14
N HIS A 291 -3.24 11.70 10.86
CA HIS A 291 -4.54 12.14 10.42
C HIS A 291 -4.43 13.21 9.33
N LYS A 292 -5.45 13.21 8.49
CA LYS A 292 -5.69 14.26 7.51
C LYS A 292 -7.08 14.84 7.76
N THR A 293 -7.17 16.15 7.86
CA THR A 293 -8.45 16.86 7.90
C THR A 293 -8.63 17.71 6.64
N LEU A 294 -9.86 17.85 6.21
CA LEU A 294 -10.27 18.75 5.14
C LEU A 294 -11.55 19.45 5.55
N PHE A 295 -11.47 20.74 5.79
CA PHE A 295 -12.63 21.61 5.93
C PHE A 295 -12.85 22.37 4.63
N GLN A 296 -14.08 22.41 4.13
CA GLN A 296 -14.37 23.18 2.92
C GLN A 296 -15.78 23.77 2.94
N GLY A 297 -15.87 24.97 2.35
CA GLY A 297 -17.12 25.64 2.08
C GLY A 297 -17.25 25.96 0.60
N ARG A 298 -18.38 25.63 0.01
CA ARG A 298 -18.65 25.84 -1.41
C ARG A 298 -19.98 26.58 -1.59
N ILE A 299 -19.95 27.58 -2.46
CA ILE A 299 -21.11 28.28 -2.98
C ILE A 299 -21.24 27.95 -4.46
N SER A 300 -22.40 27.57 -4.92
CA SER A 300 -22.68 27.31 -6.34
C SER A 300 -24.01 27.93 -6.73
N TYR A 301 -24.04 28.54 -7.90
CA TYR A 301 -25.21 29.14 -8.51
C TYR A 301 -25.32 28.66 -9.95
N GLU A 302 -26.51 28.18 -10.34
CA GLU A 302 -26.76 27.66 -11.68
C GLU A 302 -28.13 28.10 -12.15
N LYS A 303 -28.20 28.80 -13.29
CA LYS A 303 -29.45 29.37 -13.81
C LYS A 303 -29.42 29.55 -15.32
N GLU A 304 -30.59 29.38 -15.94
CA GLU A 304 -30.86 29.92 -17.27
C GLU A 304 -31.24 31.40 -17.12
N ILE A 305 -30.33 32.30 -17.48
CA ILE A 305 -30.49 33.77 -17.31
C ILE A 305 -31.31 34.41 -18.43
N ALA A 306 -31.35 33.77 -19.60
CA ALA A 306 -32.16 34.10 -20.74
C ALA A 306 -32.35 32.85 -21.59
N LYS A 307 -33.36 32.81 -22.50
CA LYS A 307 -33.59 31.65 -23.36
C LYS A 307 -32.35 31.21 -24.13
N GLY A 308 -31.87 30.01 -23.84
CA GLY A 308 -30.68 29.42 -24.43
C GLY A 308 -29.34 29.96 -23.82
N HIS A 309 -29.39 30.68 -22.69
CA HIS A 309 -28.22 31.22 -22.02
C HIS A 309 -28.12 30.66 -20.59
N HIS A 310 -27.25 29.70 -20.41
CA HIS A 310 -27.06 29.00 -19.15
C HIS A 310 -25.74 29.42 -18.47
N ILE A 311 -25.80 29.78 -17.21
CA ILE A 311 -24.64 30.12 -16.40
C ILE A 311 -24.54 29.20 -15.19
N ALA A 312 -23.35 28.67 -14.90
CA ALA A 312 -23.04 27.96 -13.66
C ALA A 312 -21.75 28.51 -13.07
N ALA A 313 -21.85 29.07 -11.87
CA ALA A 313 -20.74 29.64 -11.14
C ALA A 313 -20.52 28.88 -9.83
N MET A 314 -19.25 28.70 -9.43
CA MET A 314 -18.88 28.04 -8.18
C MET A 314 -17.67 28.73 -7.57
N PHE A 315 -17.71 28.92 -6.26
CA PHE A 315 -16.56 29.28 -5.45
C PHE A 315 -16.42 28.28 -4.30
N ASN A 316 -15.18 27.83 -4.04
CA ASN A 316 -14.86 26.91 -2.97
C ASN A 316 -13.63 27.39 -2.21
N ALA A 317 -13.72 27.45 -0.88
CA ALA A 317 -12.60 27.64 0.02
C ALA A 317 -12.36 26.32 0.77
N ALA A 318 -11.11 25.89 0.83
CA ALA A 318 -10.75 24.64 1.48
C ALA A 318 -9.46 24.79 2.30
N GLU A 319 -9.40 24.10 3.41
CA GLU A 319 -8.22 23.98 4.24
C GLU A 319 -7.95 22.52 4.56
N GLU A 320 -6.76 22.06 4.18
CA GLU A 320 -6.26 20.72 4.47
C GLU A 320 -5.14 20.79 5.48
N TYR A 321 -5.13 19.85 6.42
CA TYR A 321 -4.05 19.68 7.37
C TYR A 321 -3.67 18.19 7.45
N TRP A 322 -2.38 17.89 7.41
CA TRP A 322 -1.81 16.57 7.62
C TRP A 322 -0.89 16.57 8.82
N TYR A 323 -1.00 15.52 9.61
CA TYR A 323 -0.09 15.22 10.70
C TYR A 323 0.28 13.74 10.66
N ASN A 324 1.56 13.46 10.81
CA ASN A 324 2.08 12.10 10.94
C ASN A 324 3.06 12.03 12.09
N ARG A 325 3.07 10.90 12.76
CA ARG A 325 4.01 10.57 13.83
C ARG A 325 4.51 9.15 13.63
N SER A 326 5.81 8.94 13.81
CA SER A 326 6.42 7.62 13.88
C SER A 326 7.12 7.43 15.22
N LEU A 327 7.06 6.22 15.73
CA LEU A 327 7.81 5.77 16.89
C LEU A 327 8.37 4.38 16.57
N TYR A 328 9.63 4.18 16.90
CA TYR A 328 10.35 2.92 16.75
C TYR A 328 11.07 2.57 18.04
N ALA A 329 11.00 1.30 18.43
CA ALA A 329 11.74 0.77 19.57
C ALA A 329 12.22 -0.64 19.25
N GLN A 330 13.46 -0.96 19.56
CA GLN A 330 14.09 -2.25 19.35
C GLN A 330 14.92 -2.64 20.56
N ARG A 331 14.91 -3.92 20.88
CA ARG A 331 15.85 -4.56 21.80
C ARG A 331 16.36 -5.88 21.21
N LYS A 332 17.52 -6.32 21.68
CA LYS A 332 18.15 -7.61 21.36
C LYS A 332 18.31 -8.47 22.60
N ASN A 333 18.78 -9.70 22.39
CA ASN A 333 19.09 -10.65 23.45
C ASN A 333 17.88 -10.93 24.35
N ARG A 334 16.83 -11.49 23.73
CA ARG A 334 15.66 -12.00 24.48
C ARG A 334 16.07 -13.19 25.34
N LEU A 335 15.42 -13.34 26.46
CA LEU A 335 15.65 -14.49 27.37
C LEU A 335 15.29 -15.83 26.71
N HIS A 336 14.28 -15.85 25.84
CA HIS A 336 13.85 -17.02 25.09
C HIS A 336 13.08 -16.61 23.82
N ASN A 337 13.19 -17.42 22.75
CA ASN A 337 12.52 -17.15 21.48
C ASN A 337 10.98 -17.05 21.56
N SER A 338 10.36 -17.73 22.52
CA SER A 338 8.90 -17.67 22.74
C SER A 338 8.42 -16.37 23.39
N LEU A 339 9.33 -15.55 23.93
CA LEU A 339 8.99 -14.27 24.54
C LEU A 339 8.96 -13.19 23.47
N GLU A 340 7.78 -12.72 23.13
CA GLU A 340 7.56 -11.79 22.00
C GLU A 340 7.20 -10.38 22.45
N GLU A 341 7.58 -10.00 23.67
CA GLU A 341 7.45 -8.63 24.15
C GLU A 341 8.80 -7.93 24.23
N ILE A 342 8.83 -6.63 23.92
CA ILE A 342 10.06 -5.87 23.86
C ILE A 342 10.79 -5.82 25.23
N ASP A 343 10.02 -5.92 26.32
CA ASP A 343 10.55 -5.90 27.68
C ASP A 343 11.20 -7.23 28.10
N ALA A 344 10.97 -8.29 27.34
CA ALA A 344 11.63 -9.58 27.52
C ALA A 344 13.07 -9.62 26.96
N ALA A 345 13.50 -8.57 26.28
CA ALA A 345 14.83 -8.43 25.71
C ALA A 345 15.70 -7.48 26.55
N SER A 346 17.03 -7.62 26.41
CA SER A 346 17.99 -6.90 27.23
C SER A 346 17.87 -5.37 27.11
N PRO A 347 17.79 -4.64 28.24
CA PRO A 347 17.75 -3.19 28.20
C PRO A 347 19.08 -2.55 27.80
N SER A 348 20.21 -3.30 27.85
CA SER A 348 21.52 -2.79 27.47
C SER A 348 21.70 -2.63 25.96
N GLU A 349 20.88 -3.38 25.16
CA GLU A 349 20.92 -3.35 23.69
C GLU A 349 19.62 -2.79 23.11
N GLN A 350 19.32 -1.56 23.47
CA GLN A 350 18.12 -0.89 23.03
C GLN A 350 18.42 0.24 22.06
N THR A 351 17.55 0.38 21.06
CA THR A 351 17.51 1.55 20.18
C THR A 351 16.08 2.06 20.08
N ASN A 352 15.95 3.37 19.99
CA ASN A 352 14.65 3.99 19.75
C ASN A 352 14.81 5.21 18.84
N SER A 353 13.77 5.54 18.15
CA SER A 353 13.68 6.78 17.37
C SER A 353 12.22 7.21 17.24
N GLY A 354 12.02 8.48 16.99
CA GLY A 354 10.68 8.99 16.74
C GLY A 354 10.73 10.34 16.04
N SER A 355 9.73 10.58 15.24
CA SER A 355 9.58 11.85 14.53
C SER A 355 8.12 12.19 14.31
N SER A 356 7.84 13.47 14.14
CA SER A 356 6.53 13.92 13.67
C SER A 356 6.70 15.00 12.61
N ASN A 357 5.74 15.06 11.72
CA ASN A 357 5.70 16.10 10.70
C ASN A 357 4.26 16.50 10.40
N SER A 358 4.11 17.75 9.95
CA SER A 358 2.81 18.29 9.56
C SER A 358 2.91 19.11 8.28
N GLU A 359 1.79 19.25 7.60
CA GLU A 359 1.66 20.03 6.38
C GLU A 359 0.27 20.65 6.31
N GLY A 360 0.19 21.89 5.89
CA GLY A 360 -1.07 22.61 5.65
C GLY A 360 -1.16 23.10 4.21
N LEU A 361 -2.36 23.03 3.65
CA LEU A 361 -2.70 23.58 2.34
C LEU A 361 -4.02 24.30 2.42
N ARG A 362 -4.04 25.59 2.04
CA ARG A 362 -5.27 26.38 1.91
C ARG A 362 -5.51 26.69 0.44
N SER A 363 -6.72 26.49 -0.02
CA SER A 363 -7.07 26.61 -1.43
C SER A 363 -8.33 27.45 -1.64
N PHE A 364 -8.29 28.33 -2.64
CA PHE A 364 -9.45 29.03 -3.17
C PHE A 364 -9.65 28.63 -4.62
N ILE A 365 -10.85 28.22 -4.98
CA ILE A 365 -11.17 27.71 -6.31
C ILE A 365 -12.42 28.42 -6.82
N GLY A 366 -12.33 29.00 -7.99
CA GLY A 366 -13.48 29.58 -8.68
C GLY A 366 -13.68 28.91 -10.05
N ARG A 367 -14.92 28.71 -10.44
CA ARG A 367 -15.29 28.23 -11.79
C ARG A 367 -16.51 28.99 -12.28
N LEU A 368 -16.44 29.34 -13.53
CA LEU A 368 -17.55 29.94 -14.28
C LEU A 368 -17.72 29.16 -15.58
N ASN A 369 -18.90 28.57 -15.77
CA ASN A 369 -19.33 27.96 -17.02
C ASN A 369 -20.44 28.80 -17.64
N TYR A 370 -20.33 29.07 -18.92
CA TYR A 370 -21.38 29.73 -19.69
C TYR A 370 -21.68 28.92 -20.96
N THR A 371 -22.92 28.57 -21.14
CA THR A 371 -23.40 27.85 -22.32
C THR A 371 -24.41 28.74 -23.05
N MET A 372 -24.17 28.98 -24.35
CA MET A 372 -25.03 29.79 -25.19
C MET A 372 -25.65 28.91 -26.30
N PHE A 373 -26.97 28.88 -26.35
CA PHE A 373 -27.80 28.14 -27.33
C PHE A 373 -27.49 26.63 -27.40
N ASP A 374 -26.97 26.05 -26.30
CA ASP A 374 -26.46 24.68 -26.25
C ASP A 374 -25.35 24.34 -27.27
N LYS A 375 -24.79 25.35 -27.93
CA LYS A 375 -23.78 25.24 -28.99
C LYS A 375 -22.40 25.70 -28.56
N TYR A 376 -22.33 26.84 -27.92
CA TYR A 376 -21.08 27.49 -27.55
C TYR A 376 -20.89 27.38 -26.05
N LEU A 377 -19.74 26.83 -25.65
CA LEU A 377 -19.44 26.56 -24.25
C LEU A 377 -18.16 27.32 -23.88
N PHE A 378 -18.21 28.02 -22.77
CA PHE A 378 -17.07 28.76 -22.21
C PHE A 378 -16.89 28.29 -20.76
N GLU A 379 -15.67 27.97 -20.41
CA GLU A 379 -15.28 27.66 -19.02
C GLU A 379 -14.11 28.53 -18.64
N PHE A 380 -14.20 29.16 -17.49
CA PHE A 380 -13.08 29.80 -16.82
C PHE A 380 -12.95 29.22 -15.42
N THR A 381 -11.73 28.81 -15.05
CA THR A 381 -11.42 28.28 -13.73
C THR A 381 -10.16 28.93 -13.22
N PHE A 382 -10.13 29.29 -11.95
CA PHE A 382 -8.90 29.64 -11.26
C PHE A 382 -8.77 28.83 -9.98
N ARG A 383 -7.53 28.59 -9.57
CA ARG A 383 -7.18 28.06 -8.28
C ARG A 383 -6.00 28.81 -7.70
N SER A 384 -6.10 29.16 -6.43
CA SER A 384 -5.01 29.73 -5.64
C SER A 384 -4.72 28.80 -4.47
N ASP A 385 -3.51 28.30 -4.38
CA ASP A 385 -3.05 27.36 -3.35
C ASP A 385 -1.95 27.97 -2.51
N GLY A 386 -2.15 28.01 -1.19
CA GLY A 386 -1.15 28.39 -0.21
C GLY A 386 -0.64 27.16 0.53
N SER A 387 0.63 26.80 0.34
CA SER A 387 1.24 25.60 0.93
C SER A 387 2.27 25.96 2.01
N SER A 388 2.23 25.24 3.12
CA SER A 388 3.21 25.37 4.22
C SER A 388 4.63 24.86 3.85
N ARG A 389 4.80 24.22 2.69
CA ARG A 389 6.11 23.75 2.19
C ARG A 389 7.02 24.91 1.74
N PHE A 390 6.42 26.05 1.39
CA PHE A 390 7.14 27.22 0.91
C PHE A 390 7.37 28.23 2.03
N ALA A 391 8.44 29.02 1.90
CA ALA A 391 8.79 30.05 2.83
C ALA A 391 7.72 31.14 2.93
N LYS A 392 7.65 31.81 4.08
CA LYS A 392 6.72 32.93 4.31
C LYS A 392 6.91 33.99 3.20
N GLY A 393 5.81 34.41 2.60
CA GLY A 393 5.79 35.35 1.48
C GLY A 393 5.78 34.68 0.08
N HIS A 394 6.15 33.39 -0.03
CA HIS A 394 6.17 32.62 -1.26
C HIS A 394 5.22 31.42 -1.26
N GLN A 395 4.31 31.37 -0.31
CA GLN A 395 3.44 30.20 -0.07
C GLN A 395 2.34 30.03 -1.12
N TRP A 396 1.96 31.10 -1.81
CA TRP A 396 0.80 31.15 -2.70
C TRP A 396 1.17 31.00 -4.15
N GLY A 397 0.51 30.07 -4.84
CA GLY A 397 0.53 29.91 -6.28
C GLY A 397 -0.86 30.17 -6.89
N PHE A 398 -0.92 30.77 -8.07
CA PHE A 398 -2.16 31.06 -8.80
C PHE A 398 -2.17 30.29 -10.14
N PHE A 399 -3.24 29.55 -10.40
CA PHE A 399 -3.35 28.61 -11.52
C PHE A 399 -4.67 28.85 -12.27
N PRO A 400 -4.70 29.80 -13.23
CA PRO A 400 -5.86 30.03 -14.08
C PRO A 400 -5.93 29.02 -15.22
N SER A 401 -7.15 28.74 -15.69
CA SER A 401 -7.39 28.01 -16.92
C SER A 401 -8.68 28.49 -17.61
N ALA A 402 -8.69 28.43 -18.94
CA ALA A 402 -9.84 28.73 -19.75
C ALA A 402 -10.04 27.65 -20.82
N ALA A 403 -11.30 27.38 -21.15
CA ALA A 403 -11.66 26.43 -22.19
C ALA A 403 -12.85 26.97 -23.01
N ILE A 404 -12.82 26.68 -24.29
CA ILE A 404 -13.93 26.95 -25.21
C ILE A 404 -14.37 25.65 -25.87
N GLY A 405 -15.65 25.52 -26.12
CA GLY A 405 -16.22 24.38 -26.83
C GLY A 405 -17.27 24.85 -27.84
N TRP A 406 -17.29 24.21 -28.99
CA TRP A 406 -18.27 24.44 -30.03
C TRP A 406 -18.88 23.12 -30.46
N ARG A 407 -20.20 22.96 -30.26
CA ARG A 407 -20.97 21.82 -30.74
C ARG A 407 -21.37 22.05 -32.20
N ILE A 408 -20.46 21.72 -33.10
CA ILE A 408 -20.64 21.90 -34.53
C ILE A 408 -21.90 21.14 -35.06
N SER A 409 -22.15 19.97 -34.46
CA SER A 409 -23.33 19.16 -34.78
C SER A 409 -24.69 19.85 -34.52
N GLU A 410 -24.71 20.91 -33.71
CA GLU A 410 -25.94 21.66 -33.42
C GLU A 410 -26.14 22.85 -34.35
N GLU A 411 -25.22 23.07 -35.30
CA GLU A 411 -25.35 24.12 -36.30
C GLU A 411 -26.24 23.70 -37.45
N LYS A 412 -27.02 24.65 -38.02
CA LYS A 412 -27.90 24.39 -39.13
C LYS A 412 -27.20 23.81 -40.36
N PHE A 413 -25.98 24.26 -40.65
CA PHE A 413 -25.21 23.76 -41.78
C PHE A 413 -24.74 22.30 -41.61
N PHE A 414 -24.77 21.76 -40.39
CA PHE A 414 -24.36 20.39 -40.10
C PHE A 414 -25.52 19.38 -40.25
N GLU A 415 -26.76 19.84 -40.36
CA GLU A 415 -27.98 19.02 -40.43
C GLU A 415 -27.86 17.85 -41.43
N PRO A 416 -27.35 18.05 -42.67
CA PRO A 416 -27.23 16.95 -43.64
C PRO A 416 -26.26 15.86 -43.20
N LEU A 417 -25.28 16.16 -42.35
CA LEU A 417 -24.25 15.24 -41.86
C LEU A 417 -24.68 14.49 -40.60
N LYS A 418 -25.74 14.91 -39.91
CA LYS A 418 -26.18 14.29 -38.65
C LYS A 418 -26.55 12.81 -38.78
N ARG A 419 -26.91 12.36 -39.99
CA ARG A 419 -27.17 10.94 -40.27
C ARG A 419 -25.96 10.05 -40.14
N THR A 420 -24.78 10.58 -40.45
CA THR A 420 -23.49 9.86 -40.41
C THR A 420 -22.69 10.17 -39.13
N VAL A 421 -22.69 11.44 -38.69
CA VAL A 421 -21.99 11.91 -37.52
C VAL A 421 -23.00 12.55 -36.57
N SER A 422 -23.48 11.81 -35.59
CA SER A 422 -24.52 12.26 -34.65
C SER A 422 -24.04 13.35 -33.68
N ASN A 423 -22.73 13.43 -33.37
CA ASN A 423 -22.18 14.42 -32.47
C ASN A 423 -20.76 14.83 -32.93
N ALA A 424 -20.59 16.11 -33.18
CA ALA A 424 -19.32 16.73 -33.50
C ALA A 424 -19.09 17.94 -32.60
N LYS A 425 -18.01 17.91 -31.82
CA LYS A 425 -17.65 18.97 -30.87
C LYS A 425 -16.17 19.32 -30.98
N PHE A 426 -15.89 20.59 -31.21
CA PHE A 426 -14.54 21.15 -31.09
C PHE A 426 -14.30 21.64 -29.66
N ARG A 427 -13.07 21.48 -29.16
CA ARG A 427 -12.63 22.01 -27.85
C ARG A 427 -11.23 22.54 -27.95
N ALA A 428 -10.98 23.67 -27.30
CA ALA A 428 -9.64 24.19 -27.04
C ALA A 428 -9.56 24.64 -25.58
N SER A 429 -8.42 24.39 -24.94
CA SER A 429 -8.19 24.80 -23.56
C SER A 429 -6.73 25.20 -23.35
N TYR A 430 -6.55 26.16 -22.46
CA TYR A 430 -5.24 26.57 -21.97
C TYR A 430 -5.30 26.78 -20.47
N GLY A 431 -4.23 26.40 -19.76
CA GLY A 431 -4.20 26.58 -18.31
C GLY A 431 -2.81 26.33 -17.74
N THR A 432 -2.61 26.81 -16.53
CA THR A 432 -1.39 26.60 -15.76
C THR A 432 -1.66 25.59 -14.65
N LEU A 433 -0.66 24.74 -14.37
CA LEU A 433 -0.67 23.76 -13.29
C LEU A 433 0.58 23.94 -12.45
N GLY A 434 0.48 23.60 -11.17
CA GLY A 434 1.61 23.61 -10.26
C GLY A 434 1.96 22.19 -9.77
N ASN A 435 3.15 22.06 -9.20
CA ASN A 435 3.59 20.87 -8.50
C ASN A 435 4.30 21.28 -7.21
N ASN A 436 3.70 21.01 -6.07
CA ASN A 436 4.29 21.24 -4.75
C ASN A 436 4.95 19.99 -4.15
N SER A 437 4.87 18.83 -4.81
CA SER A 437 5.46 17.58 -4.33
C SER A 437 6.98 17.52 -4.48
N GLY A 438 7.54 18.35 -5.37
CA GLY A 438 9.00 18.47 -5.57
C GLY A 438 9.73 19.21 -4.44
N VAL A 439 8.99 19.81 -3.50
CA VAL A 439 9.57 20.53 -2.35
C VAL A 439 9.25 19.72 -1.09
N GLY A 440 10.28 19.35 -0.34
CA GLY A 440 10.12 18.62 0.92
C GLY A 440 9.45 19.47 2.00
N ARG A 441 8.95 18.79 3.03
CA ARG A 441 8.44 19.48 4.23
C ARG A 441 9.61 20.11 4.96
N TYR A 442 9.47 21.36 5.38
CA TYR A 442 10.48 22.11 6.17
C TYR A 442 11.78 22.46 5.43
N GLU A 443 11.93 22.22 4.14
CA GLU A 443 13.12 22.64 3.36
C GLU A 443 13.39 24.15 3.46
N GLN A 444 12.36 24.95 3.72
CA GLN A 444 12.50 26.40 3.93
C GLN A 444 12.99 26.76 5.34
N LYS A 445 13.24 25.78 6.23
CA LYS A 445 13.72 25.98 7.59
C LYS A 445 15.13 25.42 7.73
N GLU A 446 15.95 26.12 8.46
CA GLU A 446 17.22 25.56 8.93
C GLU A 446 16.92 24.45 9.92
N THR A 447 17.39 23.23 9.61
CA THR A 447 17.26 22.07 10.48
C THR A 447 18.61 21.70 11.04
N MET A 448 18.68 21.43 12.33
CA MET A 448 19.87 20.89 12.98
C MET A 448 19.69 19.39 13.19
N SER A 449 20.71 18.61 12.82
CA SER A 449 20.82 17.21 13.21
C SER A 449 21.78 17.09 14.40
N THR A 450 21.35 16.39 15.44
CA THR A 450 22.27 16.00 16.53
C THR A 450 23.01 14.75 16.10
N THR A 451 24.31 14.88 15.89
CA THR A 451 25.21 13.74 15.79
C THR A 451 25.91 13.56 17.14
N ASN A 452 25.99 12.32 17.61
CA ASN A 452 26.82 12.01 18.78
C ASN A 452 28.30 12.10 18.40
N TYR A 453 28.79 13.32 18.12
CA TYR A 453 30.20 13.61 18.06
C TYR A 453 30.68 13.97 19.48
N LEU A 454 31.30 13.05 20.14
CA LEU A 454 32.29 13.38 21.17
C LEU A 454 33.50 14.00 20.45
N SER A 455 33.45 15.28 20.15
CA SER A 455 34.65 15.99 19.78
C SER A 455 35.45 16.19 21.05
N LEU A 456 36.51 15.42 21.20
CA LEU A 456 37.63 15.81 22.05
C LEU A 456 38.21 17.09 21.43
N ILE A 457 37.81 18.25 21.94
CA ILE A 457 38.49 19.50 21.66
C ILE A 457 39.81 19.40 22.43
N HIS A 458 40.88 19.09 21.72
CA HIS A 458 42.22 19.35 22.21
C HIS A 458 42.39 20.87 22.12
N ILE A 459 42.28 21.52 23.29
CA ILE A 459 42.76 22.88 23.47
C ILE A 459 44.26 22.73 23.76
N SER A 460 45.10 23.03 22.79
CA SER A 460 46.53 23.26 22.97
C SER A 460 46.78 24.69 23.42
#